data_b90226208f80393fa28188c34035eac4
#
_entry.id   b90226208f80393fa28188c34035eac4
#
_cell.length_a   1.000
_cell.length_b   1.000
_cell.length_c   1.000
_cell.angle_alpha   90.00
_cell.angle_beta   90.00
_cell.angle_gamma   90.00
#
_symmetry.space_group_name_H-M   'P 1'
#
loop_
_entity.id
_entity.type
_entity.pdbx_description
1 polymer ?
#
loop_
_entity_poly.entity_id
_entity_poly.type
_entity_poly.pdbx_seq_one_letter_code
_entity_poly.pdbx_strand_id
1 'polypeptide(L)'
;MREDRRFIALRVSVALALSMTCLVAPAWAEFQVGMDAYNRGDFKTALREWQPMAEQGDARAQFYFGLLYENGDGVPLDYAKARQWYEKAAVQGDAKAQLYLGLQSSFGQGVPMDLVDAYMWYSLAAGNGNAHAPGYRADLSRQMTPAQIAEAQKRAREWKPKGK
;
A
#
# COMPACT_ATOMS: atom_id res chain seq x y z
N MET A 1 0.81 -20.54 -83.03
CA MET A 1 1.99 -20.53 -82.12
C MET A 1 2.21 -19.08 -81.72
N ARG A 2 1.76 -18.66 -80.60
CA ARG A 2 2.17 -17.46 -79.89
C ARG A 2 1.81 -17.67 -78.39
N GLU A 3 2.83 -17.84 -77.60
CA GLU A 3 2.69 -17.93 -76.12
C GLU A 3 2.53 -16.55 -75.56
N ASP A 4 1.37 -16.30 -74.94
CA ASP A 4 1.14 -15.13 -74.12
C ASP A 4 1.45 -15.47 -72.64
N ARG A 5 2.65 -15.10 -72.21
CA ARG A 5 3.04 -15.13 -70.82
C ARG A 5 2.49 -13.86 -70.14
N ARG A 6 1.34 -13.97 -69.51
CA ARG A 6 0.84 -12.95 -68.59
C ARG A 6 1.47 -13.14 -67.23
N PHE A 7 2.45 -12.29 -66.92
CA PHE A 7 3.01 -12.19 -65.58
C PHE A 7 1.94 -11.52 -64.70
N ILE A 8 1.33 -12.31 -63.82
CA ILE A 8 0.53 -11.85 -62.72
C ILE A 8 1.49 -11.33 -61.63
N ALA A 9 1.67 -10.03 -61.60
CA ALA A 9 2.38 -9.38 -60.48
C ALA A 9 1.53 -9.46 -59.22
N LEU A 10 1.84 -10.39 -58.35
CA LEU A 10 1.25 -10.50 -57.04
C LEU A 10 1.79 -9.35 -56.18
N ARG A 11 0.99 -8.27 -56.04
CA ARG A 11 1.25 -7.20 -55.09
C ARG A 11 0.98 -7.73 -53.70
N VAL A 12 2.00 -8.21 -52.99
CA VAL A 12 1.94 -8.46 -51.57
C VAL A 12 1.99 -7.12 -50.85
N SER A 13 0.81 -6.57 -50.57
CA SER A 13 0.69 -5.45 -49.66
C SER A 13 1.00 -5.96 -48.24
N VAL A 14 2.21 -5.78 -47.80
CA VAL A 14 2.60 -5.97 -46.39
C VAL A 14 1.99 -4.77 -45.65
N ALA A 15 0.78 -4.95 -45.16
CA ALA A 15 0.21 -4.05 -44.16
C ALA A 15 1.05 -4.26 -42.88
N LEU A 16 2.00 -3.37 -42.63
CA LEU A 16 2.66 -3.21 -41.34
C LEU A 16 1.57 -2.74 -40.35
N ALA A 17 0.90 -3.69 -39.71
CA ALA A 17 0.14 -3.42 -38.51
C ALA A 17 1.17 -3.06 -37.42
N LEU A 18 1.47 -1.78 -37.30
CA LEU A 18 2.06 -1.24 -36.07
C LEU A 18 1.03 -1.48 -34.95
N SER A 19 1.11 -2.66 -34.35
CA SER A 19 0.52 -2.88 -33.05
C SER A 19 1.29 -1.96 -32.09
N MET A 20 0.71 -0.83 -31.81
CA MET A 20 1.09 0.08 -30.74
C MET A 20 0.79 -0.67 -29.43
N THR A 21 1.68 -1.61 -29.08
CA THR A 21 1.72 -2.17 -27.76
C THR A 21 2.07 -1.00 -26.84
N CYS A 22 1.04 -0.39 -26.26
CA CYS A 22 1.22 0.47 -25.12
C CYS A 22 2.04 -0.34 -24.11
N LEU A 23 3.32 -0.07 -24.01
CA LEU A 23 4.16 -0.61 -22.93
C LEU A 23 3.61 0.00 -21.65
N VAL A 24 2.62 -0.66 -21.08
CA VAL A 24 2.18 -0.35 -19.71
C VAL A 24 3.36 -0.71 -18.82
N ALA A 25 3.94 0.31 -18.21
CA ALA A 25 5.02 0.08 -17.25
C ALA A 25 4.52 -0.90 -16.18
N PRO A 26 5.32 -1.88 -15.76
CA PRO A 26 4.90 -2.79 -14.72
C PRO A 26 4.66 -2.02 -13.41
N ALA A 27 3.65 -2.39 -12.66
CA ALA A 27 3.22 -1.68 -11.43
C ALA A 27 4.36 -1.41 -10.42
N TRP A 28 5.40 -2.25 -10.39
CA TRP A 28 6.58 -1.98 -9.56
C TRP A 28 7.39 -0.76 -10.04
N ALA A 29 7.42 -0.50 -11.36
CA ALA A 29 8.13 0.65 -11.91
C ALA A 29 7.38 1.96 -11.63
N GLU A 30 6.05 1.95 -11.72
CA GLU A 30 5.20 3.09 -11.36
C GLU A 30 5.32 3.41 -9.86
N PHE A 31 5.31 2.39 -9.00
CA PHE A 31 5.54 2.56 -7.57
C PHE A 31 6.91 3.21 -7.29
N GLN A 32 7.96 2.80 -8.01
CA GLN A 32 9.31 3.34 -7.83
C GLN A 32 9.39 4.81 -8.22
N VAL A 33 8.68 5.25 -9.26
CA VAL A 33 8.60 6.68 -9.62
C VAL A 33 8.06 7.51 -8.46
N GLY A 34 7.00 7.04 -7.81
CA GLY A 34 6.46 7.67 -6.61
C GLY A 34 7.47 7.71 -5.45
N MET A 35 8.21 6.61 -5.21
CA MET A 35 9.25 6.53 -4.18
C MET A 35 10.40 7.52 -4.43
N ASP A 36 10.86 7.61 -5.67
CA ASP A 36 11.93 8.54 -6.04
C ASP A 36 11.48 9.99 -5.89
N ALA A 37 10.22 10.28 -6.22
CA ALA A 37 9.62 11.59 -6.01
C ALA A 37 9.52 11.92 -4.50
N TYR A 38 9.01 10.99 -3.70
CA TYR A 38 8.90 11.13 -2.25
C TYR A 38 10.26 11.41 -1.60
N ASN A 39 11.29 10.65 -1.97
CA ASN A 39 12.64 10.80 -1.44
C ASN A 39 13.28 12.16 -1.80
N ARG A 40 12.82 12.81 -2.86
CA ARG A 40 13.24 14.17 -3.25
C ARG A 40 12.36 15.28 -2.65
N GLY A 41 11.31 14.93 -1.89
CA GLY A 41 10.33 15.88 -1.37
C GLY A 41 9.31 16.37 -2.41
N ASP A 42 9.26 15.75 -3.59
CA ASP A 42 8.24 16.03 -4.61
C ASP A 42 6.96 15.23 -4.30
N PHE A 43 6.29 15.64 -3.23
CA PHE A 43 5.08 14.96 -2.75
C PHE A 43 3.91 15.06 -3.73
N LYS A 44 3.87 16.09 -4.57
CA LYS A 44 2.85 16.21 -5.63
C LYS A 44 2.96 15.07 -6.65
N THR A 45 4.17 14.78 -7.09
CA THR A 45 4.41 13.65 -7.99
C THR A 45 4.17 12.33 -7.27
N ALA A 46 4.62 12.15 -6.03
CA ALA A 46 4.34 10.94 -5.25
C ALA A 46 2.83 10.66 -5.12
N LEU A 47 2.04 11.68 -4.78
CA LEU A 47 0.57 11.59 -4.72
C LEU A 47 -0.04 11.14 -6.05
N ARG A 48 0.37 11.79 -7.15
CA ARG A 48 -0.17 11.49 -8.48
C ARG A 48 0.11 10.04 -8.90
N GLU A 49 1.32 9.53 -8.59
CA GLU A 49 1.71 8.17 -8.97
C GLU A 49 1.06 7.12 -8.05
N TRP A 50 0.99 7.38 -6.74
CA TRP A 50 0.47 6.38 -5.80
C TRP A 50 -1.06 6.36 -5.68
N GLN A 51 -1.75 7.47 -5.93
CA GLN A 51 -3.21 7.51 -5.80
C GLN A 51 -3.91 6.43 -6.63
N PRO A 52 -3.68 6.32 -7.96
CA PRO A 52 -4.36 5.30 -8.76
C PRO A 52 -4.00 3.87 -8.33
N MET A 53 -2.76 3.63 -7.90
CA MET A 53 -2.32 2.33 -7.39
C MET A 53 -3.01 1.97 -6.06
N ALA A 54 -3.11 2.93 -5.15
CA ALA A 54 -3.79 2.76 -3.87
C ALA A 54 -5.29 2.48 -4.06
N GLU A 55 -5.92 3.19 -4.99
CA GLU A 55 -7.33 2.99 -5.36
C GLU A 55 -7.56 1.61 -6.01
N GLN A 56 -6.59 1.10 -6.77
CA GLN A 56 -6.61 -0.25 -7.36
C GLN A 56 -6.25 -1.36 -6.36
N GLY A 57 -5.86 -1.01 -5.14
CA GLY A 57 -5.63 -1.96 -4.07
C GLY A 57 -4.17 -2.36 -3.82
N ASP A 58 -3.17 -1.74 -4.43
CA ASP A 58 -1.76 -2.00 -4.08
C ASP A 58 -1.50 -1.60 -2.62
N ALA A 59 -1.20 -2.59 -1.78
CA ALA A 59 -1.01 -2.38 -0.35
C ALA A 59 0.15 -1.44 -0.02
N ARG A 60 1.22 -1.45 -0.80
CA ARG A 60 2.37 -0.56 -0.62
C ARG A 60 1.98 0.88 -0.93
N ALA A 61 1.28 1.08 -2.05
CA ALA A 61 0.78 2.40 -2.43
C ALA A 61 -0.23 2.92 -1.39
N GLN A 62 -1.11 2.07 -0.87
CA GLN A 62 -2.04 2.43 0.21
C GLN A 62 -1.31 2.88 1.47
N PHE A 63 -0.26 2.17 1.90
CA PHE A 63 0.55 2.56 3.04
C PHE A 63 1.20 3.93 2.81
N TYR A 64 1.92 4.13 1.71
CA TYR A 64 2.61 5.39 1.46
C TYR A 64 1.66 6.55 1.20
N PHE A 65 0.51 6.29 0.58
CA PHE A 65 -0.54 7.29 0.43
C PHE A 65 -1.13 7.73 1.78
N GLY A 66 -1.32 6.78 2.71
CA GLY A 66 -1.66 7.08 4.10
C GLY A 66 -0.57 7.92 4.79
N LEU A 67 0.70 7.61 4.57
CA LEU A 67 1.82 8.33 5.17
C LEU A 67 1.87 9.80 4.72
N LEU A 68 1.51 10.11 3.47
CA LEU A 68 1.40 11.49 3.00
C LEU A 68 0.34 12.27 3.78
N TYR A 69 -0.81 11.68 4.09
CA TYR A 69 -1.83 12.30 4.93
C TYR A 69 -1.41 12.43 6.39
N GLU A 70 -0.68 11.46 6.93
CA GLU A 70 -0.20 11.48 8.31
C GLU A 70 0.81 12.62 8.54
N ASN A 71 1.68 12.86 7.57
CA ASN A 71 2.70 13.91 7.64
C ASN A 71 2.19 15.28 7.15
N GLY A 72 1.13 15.33 6.37
CA GLY A 72 0.73 16.53 5.64
C GLY A 72 1.61 16.82 4.43
N ASP A 73 2.20 15.78 3.85
CA ASP A 73 3.14 15.86 2.72
C ASP A 73 2.37 16.03 1.40
N GLY A 74 2.30 17.27 0.89
CA GLY A 74 1.59 17.61 -0.35
C GLY A 74 0.07 17.62 -0.24
N VAL A 75 -0.48 17.24 0.89
CA VAL A 75 -1.90 17.29 1.27
C VAL A 75 -2.04 17.85 2.69
N PRO A 76 -3.19 18.39 3.09
CA PRO A 76 -3.41 18.73 4.50
C PRO A 76 -3.27 17.51 5.40
N LEU A 77 -2.61 17.68 6.56
CA LEU A 77 -2.47 16.64 7.57
C LEU A 77 -3.86 16.13 7.99
N ASP A 78 -4.06 14.82 7.93
CA ASP A 78 -5.33 14.17 8.27
C ASP A 78 -5.08 12.73 8.75
N TYR A 79 -4.96 12.57 10.06
CA TYR A 79 -4.77 11.25 10.69
C TYR A 79 -5.92 10.27 10.42
N ALA A 80 -7.14 10.76 10.28
CA ALA A 80 -8.29 9.90 10.03
C ALA A 80 -8.26 9.33 8.61
N LYS A 81 -7.87 10.13 7.61
CA LYS A 81 -7.63 9.65 6.25
C LYS A 81 -6.43 8.72 6.18
N ALA A 82 -5.33 9.05 6.86
CA ALA A 82 -4.18 8.17 6.96
C ALA A 82 -4.58 6.80 7.48
N ARG A 83 -5.37 6.75 8.58
CA ARG A 83 -5.88 5.51 9.16
C ARG A 83 -6.70 4.69 8.16
N GLN A 84 -7.59 5.31 7.41
CA GLN A 84 -8.39 4.61 6.40
C GLN A 84 -7.52 3.90 5.34
N TRP A 85 -6.43 4.54 4.92
CA TRP A 85 -5.50 3.96 3.97
C TRP A 85 -4.64 2.87 4.60
N TYR A 86 -4.17 3.07 5.83
CA TYR A 86 -3.46 2.03 6.57
C TYR A 86 -4.33 0.79 6.82
N GLU A 87 -5.62 0.95 7.14
CA GLU A 87 -6.53 -0.18 7.31
C GLU A 87 -6.68 -1.00 6.03
N LYS A 88 -6.76 -0.34 4.86
CA LYS A 88 -6.79 -1.03 3.56
C LYS A 88 -5.52 -1.84 3.29
N ALA A 89 -4.35 -1.30 3.63
CA ALA A 89 -3.07 -2.02 3.49
C ALA A 89 -2.93 -3.13 4.55
N ALA A 90 -3.32 -2.85 5.78
CA ALA A 90 -3.20 -3.77 6.91
C ALA A 90 -4.03 -5.05 6.73
N VAL A 91 -5.22 -4.96 6.13
CA VAL A 91 -6.05 -6.13 5.82
C VAL A 91 -5.43 -7.04 4.76
N GLN A 92 -4.50 -6.53 3.98
CA GLN A 92 -3.70 -7.30 3.03
C GLN A 92 -2.42 -7.89 3.66
N GLY A 93 -2.17 -7.59 4.94
CA GLY A 93 -1.00 -8.07 5.68
C GLY A 93 0.20 -7.13 5.61
N ASP A 94 0.03 -5.88 5.14
CA ASP A 94 1.14 -4.92 5.17
C ASP A 94 1.56 -4.61 6.60
N ALA A 95 2.75 -5.08 6.96
CA ALA A 95 3.26 -5.01 8.32
C ALA A 95 3.64 -3.57 8.76
N LYS A 96 3.93 -2.67 7.82
CA LYS A 96 4.17 -1.26 8.11
C LYS A 96 2.85 -0.57 8.45
N ALA A 97 1.82 -0.77 7.64
CA ALA A 97 0.49 -0.22 7.90
C ALA A 97 -0.07 -0.68 9.26
N GLN A 98 0.11 -1.97 9.60
CA GLN A 98 -0.27 -2.51 10.92
C GLN A 98 0.51 -1.83 12.05
N LEU A 99 1.81 -1.59 11.89
CA LEU A 99 2.60 -0.85 12.87
C LEU A 99 2.06 0.58 13.07
N TYR A 100 1.77 1.28 12.00
CA TYR A 100 1.26 2.66 12.04
C TYR A 100 -0.14 2.77 12.63
N LEU A 101 -1.02 1.80 12.39
CA LEU A 101 -2.30 1.70 13.11
C LEU A 101 -2.11 1.54 14.61
N GLY A 102 -1.13 0.75 15.02
CA GLY A 102 -0.74 0.61 16.42
C GLY A 102 -0.22 1.92 17.01
N LEU A 103 0.61 2.67 16.29
CA LEU A 103 1.08 3.99 16.72
C LEU A 103 -0.07 4.97 16.87
N GLN A 104 -0.97 5.07 15.89
CA GLN A 104 -2.14 5.94 15.98
C GLN A 104 -3.02 5.61 17.19
N SER A 105 -3.26 4.32 17.45
CA SER A 105 -4.05 3.91 18.62
C SER A 105 -3.32 4.15 19.93
N SER A 106 -1.99 4.03 20.00
CA SER A 106 -1.23 4.28 21.22
C SER A 106 -1.05 5.76 21.56
N PHE A 107 -1.08 6.65 20.58
CA PHE A 107 -0.92 8.09 20.76
C PHE A 107 -2.24 8.88 20.61
N GLY A 108 -3.35 8.23 20.27
CA GLY A 108 -4.63 8.91 20.08
C GLY A 108 -4.65 9.79 18.83
N GLN A 109 -3.93 9.42 17.77
CA GLN A 109 -3.86 10.19 16.53
C GLN A 109 -5.01 9.82 15.58
N GLY A 110 -5.95 10.71 15.40
CA GLY A 110 -7.14 10.47 14.57
C GLY A 110 -8.19 9.52 15.17
N VAL A 111 -7.90 8.89 16.30
CA VAL A 111 -8.76 8.01 17.08
C VAL A 111 -8.49 8.24 18.57
N PRO A 112 -9.41 7.93 19.48
CA PRO A 112 -9.11 7.89 20.91
C PRO A 112 -7.98 6.90 21.21
N MET A 113 -7.14 7.22 22.19
CA MET A 113 -6.07 6.35 22.66
C MET A 113 -6.65 5.01 23.17
N ASP A 114 -6.15 3.91 22.63
CA ASP A 114 -6.53 2.54 23.03
C ASP A 114 -5.29 1.63 23.02
N LEU A 115 -4.79 1.33 24.21
CA LEU A 115 -3.60 0.48 24.39
C LEU A 115 -3.86 -0.99 24.00
N VAL A 116 -5.11 -1.46 24.13
CA VAL A 116 -5.49 -2.83 23.74
C VAL A 116 -5.47 -2.95 22.20
N ASP A 117 -6.05 -1.97 21.51
CA ASP A 117 -6.02 -1.90 20.05
C ASP A 117 -4.57 -1.74 19.53
N ALA A 118 -3.78 -0.86 20.15
CA ALA A 118 -2.38 -0.68 19.80
C ALA A 118 -1.56 -1.97 19.93
N TYR A 119 -1.71 -2.68 21.05
CA TYR A 119 -1.01 -3.94 21.29
C TYR A 119 -1.43 -5.03 20.28
N MET A 120 -2.71 -5.09 19.93
CA MET A 120 -3.24 -5.97 18.89
C MET A 120 -2.54 -5.70 17.56
N TRP A 121 -2.51 -4.44 17.12
CA TRP A 121 -1.88 -4.05 15.86
C TRP A 121 -0.37 -4.33 15.85
N TYR A 122 0.36 -4.04 16.94
CA TYR A 122 1.78 -4.38 17.05
C TYR A 122 2.01 -5.90 16.99
N SER A 123 1.08 -6.70 17.56
CA SER A 123 1.17 -8.16 17.49
C SER A 123 0.99 -8.67 16.06
N LEU A 124 0.06 -8.11 15.31
CA LEU A 124 -0.16 -8.44 13.88
C LEU A 124 1.05 -8.02 13.04
N ALA A 125 1.56 -6.79 13.24
CA ALA A 125 2.74 -6.30 12.55
C ALA A 125 3.97 -7.18 12.78
N ALA A 126 4.18 -7.61 14.02
CA ALA A 126 5.27 -8.54 14.38
C ALA A 126 5.09 -9.90 13.70
N GLY A 127 3.86 -10.43 13.68
CA GLY A 127 3.52 -11.68 13.00
C GLY A 127 3.74 -11.62 11.48
N ASN A 128 3.59 -10.44 10.89
CA ASN A 128 3.84 -10.17 9.47
C ASN A 128 5.26 -9.67 9.17
N GLY A 129 6.19 -9.80 10.12
CA GLY A 129 7.61 -9.59 9.89
C GLY A 129 8.12 -8.16 10.09
N ASN A 130 7.34 -7.26 10.72
CA ASN A 130 7.85 -5.95 11.09
C ASN A 130 8.86 -6.05 12.23
N ALA A 131 10.12 -5.68 11.98
CA ALA A 131 11.23 -5.81 12.93
C ALA A 131 11.11 -4.87 14.16
N HIS A 132 10.38 -3.76 14.06
CA HIS A 132 10.22 -2.77 15.13
C HIS A 132 9.03 -3.10 16.05
N ALA A 133 8.01 -3.76 15.53
CA ALA A 133 6.76 -4.02 16.24
C ALA A 133 6.95 -4.78 17.58
N PRO A 134 7.85 -5.76 17.71
CA PRO A 134 8.10 -6.42 19.00
C PRO A 134 8.57 -5.44 20.09
N GLY A 135 9.40 -4.45 19.74
CA GLY A 135 9.87 -3.41 20.67
C GLY A 135 8.72 -2.54 21.16
N TYR A 136 7.93 -1.98 20.25
CA TYR A 136 6.74 -1.18 20.61
C TYR A 136 5.75 -1.96 21.47
N ARG A 137 5.50 -3.23 21.13
CA ARG A 137 4.64 -4.10 21.92
C ARG A 137 5.17 -4.33 23.33
N ALA A 138 6.49 -4.55 23.48
CA ALA A 138 7.12 -4.76 24.79
C ALA A 138 7.04 -3.49 25.67
N ASP A 139 7.29 -2.32 25.09
CA ASP A 139 7.20 -1.05 25.80
C ASP A 139 5.75 -0.74 26.23
N LEU A 140 4.79 -0.99 25.35
CA LEU A 140 3.38 -0.80 25.64
C LEU A 140 2.89 -1.73 26.75
N SER A 141 3.37 -2.98 26.79
CA SER A 141 2.96 -3.98 27.77
C SER A 141 3.30 -3.57 29.21
N ARG A 142 4.31 -2.72 29.42
CA ARG A 142 4.68 -2.18 30.74
C ARG A 142 3.62 -1.23 31.33
N GLN A 143 2.76 -0.71 30.49
CA GLN A 143 1.69 0.24 30.84
C GLN A 143 0.33 -0.45 30.95
N MET A 144 0.24 -1.73 30.60
CA MET A 144 -0.99 -2.49 30.49
C MET A 144 -1.15 -3.47 31.65
N THR A 145 -2.39 -3.71 32.06
CA THR A 145 -2.72 -4.80 32.97
C THR A 145 -2.66 -6.16 32.26
N PRO A 146 -2.46 -7.27 33.02
CA PRO A 146 -2.51 -8.62 32.42
C PRO A 146 -3.83 -8.91 31.68
N ALA A 147 -4.95 -8.37 32.17
CA ALA A 147 -6.25 -8.55 31.52
C ALA A 147 -6.33 -7.82 30.15
N GLN A 148 -5.78 -6.61 30.06
CA GLN A 148 -5.70 -5.85 28.79
C GLN A 148 -4.79 -6.57 27.79
N ILE A 149 -3.66 -7.11 28.22
CA ILE A 149 -2.76 -7.89 27.36
C ILE A 149 -3.46 -9.15 26.84
N ALA A 150 -4.16 -9.88 27.72
CA ALA A 150 -4.90 -11.08 27.32
C ALA A 150 -5.99 -10.77 26.29
N GLU A 151 -6.73 -9.67 26.51
CA GLU A 151 -7.74 -9.21 25.54
C GLU A 151 -7.12 -8.82 24.20
N ALA A 152 -6.02 -8.06 24.19
CA ALA A 152 -5.33 -7.67 22.97
C ALA A 152 -4.81 -8.89 22.18
N GLN A 153 -4.24 -9.88 22.88
CA GLN A 153 -3.80 -11.12 22.27
C GLN A 153 -4.95 -11.95 21.70
N LYS A 154 -6.09 -11.95 22.38
CA LYS A 154 -7.32 -12.58 21.87
C LYS A 154 -7.76 -11.90 20.59
N ARG A 155 -7.89 -10.56 20.58
CA ARG A 155 -8.26 -9.79 19.37
C ARG A 155 -7.30 -10.05 18.22
N ALA A 156 -5.99 -10.11 18.48
CA ALA A 156 -5.00 -10.41 17.44
C ALA A 156 -5.17 -11.80 16.81
N ARG A 157 -5.51 -12.82 17.62
CA ARG A 157 -5.78 -14.18 17.12
C ARG A 157 -7.09 -14.28 16.35
N GLU A 158 -8.09 -13.52 16.75
CA GLU A 158 -9.42 -13.51 16.14
C GLU A 158 -9.53 -12.56 14.95
N TRP A 159 -8.53 -11.66 14.81
CA TRP A 159 -8.52 -10.69 13.73
C TRP A 159 -8.51 -11.39 12.38
N LYS A 160 -9.47 -11.02 11.55
CA LYS A 160 -9.57 -11.50 10.16
C LYS A 160 -9.64 -10.30 9.23
N PRO A 161 -8.92 -10.33 8.11
CA PRO A 161 -9.07 -9.33 7.06
C PRO A 161 -10.55 -9.22 6.63
N LYS A 162 -11.09 -8.02 6.62
CA LYS A 162 -12.43 -7.79 6.05
C LYS A 162 -12.31 -7.91 4.54
N GLY A 163 -12.88 -8.97 3.96
CA GLY A 163 -13.06 -9.04 2.50
C GLY A 163 -12.13 -10.00 1.75
N LYS A 164 -11.85 -11.18 2.31
CA LYS A 164 -11.45 -12.34 1.49
C LYS A 164 -12.62 -13.29 1.35
#